data_6ec90c5de3e6c7547d94ff143a4f3c0e
#
_entry.id   6ec90c5de3e6c7547d94ff143a4f3c0e
#
_cell.length_a   1.000
_cell.length_b   1.000
_cell.length_c   1.000
_cell.angle_alpha   90.00
_cell.angle_beta   90.00
_cell.angle_gamma   90.00
#
_symmetry.space_group_name_H-M   'P 1'
#
loop_
_entity.id
_entity.type
_entity.pdbx_description
1 polymer ?
#
loop_
_entity_poly.entity_id
_entity_poly.type
_entity_poly.pdbx_seq_one_letter_code
_entity_poly.pdbx_strand_id
1 'polypeptide(L)'
;MAVSARQHPPLVVIANSQELHTRALESILGPHGYAVLRAYTGKQALERCRSARPDIIILDAELPDMDGLDLCRTLRNDPIISQSTPILVTSSGHSSRKERLEALRAGAWDFLGSALDDEELPLKLDAYVRAKFDADRGREESLLDQLTGLYNVRGLARRARELGSHAFRSHAPFACVVFSTVATANQDEREAETQMSAAIERLAKAIRERGRVADATGRVGPTEFAIIAQDTDADGAVRMAERITNELRVSDPGIRVVAGFDAVPNYHEAPIDPSEMLARASRAMHQSRAAGNGQWIRRFEASQVN
;
A
#
# COMPACT_ATOMS: atom_id res chain seq x y z
N MET A 1 6.98 19.31 28.89
CA MET A 1 6.80 19.55 27.45
C MET A 1 5.57 18.78 27.01
N ALA A 2 4.60 19.45 26.37
CA ALA A 2 3.28 18.92 26.10
C ALA A 2 3.35 17.69 25.16
N VAL A 3 2.90 16.54 25.66
CA VAL A 3 2.57 15.38 24.85
C VAL A 3 1.45 15.81 23.91
N SER A 4 1.76 15.97 22.63
CA SER A 4 0.73 16.18 21.58
C SER A 4 -0.36 15.13 21.78
N ALA A 5 -1.60 15.56 21.94
CA ALA A 5 -2.75 14.70 22.23
C ALA A 5 -2.84 13.60 21.15
N ARG A 6 -2.37 12.40 21.49
CA ARG A 6 -2.56 11.19 20.69
C ARG A 6 -4.06 10.91 20.66
N GLN A 7 -4.65 10.77 19.49
CA GLN A 7 -6.09 10.49 19.35
C GLN A 7 -6.46 9.12 19.97
N HIS A 8 -5.53 8.17 20.02
CA HIS A 8 -5.67 6.85 20.66
C HIS A 8 -4.37 6.41 21.33
N PRO A 9 -4.44 5.61 22.41
CA PRO A 9 -3.28 5.00 23.03
C PRO A 9 -2.57 4.09 22.02
N PRO A 10 -1.21 4.14 21.92
CA PRO A 10 -0.47 3.24 21.04
C PRO A 10 -0.70 1.79 21.47
N LEU A 11 -0.93 0.91 20.49
CA LEU A 11 -1.19 -0.50 20.72
C LEU A 11 0.10 -1.31 20.61
N VAL A 12 0.40 -2.07 21.65
CA VAL A 12 1.52 -3.00 21.71
C VAL A 12 1.01 -4.43 21.71
N VAL A 13 1.50 -5.26 20.78
CA VAL A 13 1.34 -6.71 20.87
C VAL A 13 2.56 -7.29 21.58
N ILE A 14 2.36 -8.04 22.66
CA ILE A 14 3.41 -8.75 23.40
C ILE A 14 3.21 -10.24 23.18
N ALA A 15 4.18 -10.90 22.54
CA ALA A 15 4.24 -12.33 22.34
C ALA A 15 5.27 -12.93 23.29
N ASN A 16 4.82 -13.55 24.38
CA ASN A 16 5.67 -14.23 25.35
C ASN A 16 4.86 -15.34 26.03
N SER A 17 5.44 -16.54 26.12
CA SER A 17 4.80 -17.70 26.75
C SER A 17 4.70 -17.59 28.27
N GLN A 18 5.54 -16.76 28.89
CA GLN A 18 5.60 -16.58 30.32
C GLN A 18 4.68 -15.43 30.76
N GLU A 19 3.61 -15.78 31.46
CA GLU A 19 2.61 -14.81 31.93
C GLU A 19 3.21 -13.72 32.84
N LEU A 20 4.19 -14.09 33.67
CA LEU A 20 4.85 -13.15 34.56
C LEU A 20 5.60 -12.06 33.82
N HIS A 21 6.34 -12.40 32.75
CA HIS A 21 7.04 -11.42 31.90
C HIS A 21 6.05 -10.52 31.19
N THR A 22 4.97 -11.08 30.64
CA THR A 22 3.91 -10.29 29.98
C THR A 22 3.26 -9.31 30.95
N ARG A 23 2.95 -9.73 32.18
CA ARG A 23 2.41 -8.85 33.23
C ARG A 23 3.37 -7.78 33.67
N ALA A 24 4.68 -8.09 33.78
CA ALA A 24 5.72 -7.12 34.11
C ALA A 24 5.78 -6.02 33.03
N LEU A 25 5.85 -6.39 31.76
CA LEU A 25 5.79 -5.44 30.64
C LEU A 25 4.53 -4.58 30.67
N GLU A 26 3.38 -5.18 30.90
CA GLU A 26 2.11 -4.47 30.98
C GLU A 26 2.05 -3.49 32.16
N SER A 27 2.61 -3.87 33.32
CA SER A 27 2.69 -2.98 34.48
C SER A 27 3.59 -1.75 34.24
N ILE A 28 4.63 -1.89 33.40
CA ILE A 28 5.49 -0.78 32.97
C ILE A 28 4.78 0.08 31.92
N LEU A 29 4.12 -0.54 30.93
CA LEU A 29 3.60 0.16 29.78
C LEU A 29 2.24 0.84 30.03
N GLY A 30 1.38 0.25 30.86
CA GLY A 30 0.06 0.79 31.18
C GLY A 30 0.08 2.22 31.70
N PRO A 31 0.88 2.55 32.76
CA PRO A 31 1.01 3.91 33.27
C PRO A 31 1.51 4.94 32.23
N HIS A 32 2.26 4.48 31.21
CA HIS A 32 2.76 5.32 30.13
C HIS A 32 1.77 5.46 28.95
N GLY A 33 0.53 4.96 29.12
CA GLY A 33 -0.56 5.15 28.17
C GLY A 33 -0.52 4.22 26.95
N TYR A 34 0.10 3.05 27.07
CA TYR A 34 0.08 2.01 26.04
C TYR A 34 -1.09 1.05 26.27
N ALA A 35 -1.81 0.69 25.20
CA ALA A 35 -2.73 -0.44 25.21
C ALA A 35 -1.95 -1.71 24.89
N VAL A 36 -2.15 -2.79 25.66
CA VAL A 36 -1.43 -4.05 25.50
C VAL A 36 -2.36 -5.16 25.04
N LEU A 37 -1.95 -5.87 24.00
CA LEU A 37 -2.59 -7.09 23.52
C LEU A 37 -1.61 -8.24 23.66
N ARG A 38 -1.99 -9.24 24.47
CA ARG A 38 -1.11 -10.37 24.83
C ARG A 38 -1.26 -11.49 23.79
N ALA A 39 -0.16 -12.18 23.49
CA ALA A 39 -0.13 -13.45 22.77
C ALA A 39 0.81 -14.43 23.48
N TYR A 40 0.42 -15.67 23.57
CA TYR A 40 1.21 -16.70 24.28
C TYR A 40 1.90 -17.67 23.33
N THR A 41 1.60 -17.57 22.04
CA THR A 41 2.18 -18.38 20.97
C THR A 41 2.46 -17.51 19.75
N GLY A 42 3.36 -17.96 18.89
CA GLY A 42 3.66 -17.24 17.64
C GLY A 42 2.48 -17.16 16.68
N LYS A 43 1.67 -18.21 16.60
CA LYS A 43 0.42 -18.21 15.82
C LYS A 43 -0.56 -17.15 16.30
N GLN A 44 -0.78 -17.07 17.62
CA GLN A 44 -1.62 -16.03 18.20
C GLN A 44 -1.08 -14.63 17.96
N ALA A 45 0.25 -14.46 18.03
CA ALA A 45 0.89 -13.19 17.76
C ALA A 45 0.67 -12.75 16.32
N LEU A 46 0.86 -13.65 15.35
CA LEU A 46 0.64 -13.37 13.93
C LEU A 46 -0.82 -12.97 13.66
N GLU A 47 -1.80 -13.72 14.20
CA GLU A 47 -3.21 -13.42 14.04
C GLU A 47 -3.58 -12.05 14.64
N ARG A 48 -3.11 -11.76 15.86
CA ARG A 48 -3.36 -10.50 16.53
C ARG A 48 -2.70 -9.32 15.84
N CYS A 49 -1.48 -9.47 15.34
CA CYS A 49 -0.82 -8.44 14.56
C CYS A 49 -1.58 -8.12 13.27
N ARG A 50 -2.09 -9.13 12.56
CA ARG A 50 -2.89 -8.93 11.34
C ARG A 50 -4.23 -8.27 11.62
N SER A 51 -4.93 -8.68 12.67
CA SER A 51 -6.26 -8.15 13.00
C SER A 51 -6.21 -6.76 13.62
N ALA A 52 -5.28 -6.52 14.55
CA ALA A 52 -5.22 -5.29 15.34
C ALA A 52 -4.27 -4.22 14.77
N ARG A 53 -3.35 -4.59 13.86
CA ARG A 53 -2.35 -3.69 13.26
C ARG A 53 -1.62 -2.82 14.31
N PRO A 54 -0.83 -3.42 15.20
CA PRO A 54 -0.27 -2.73 16.35
C PRO A 54 0.73 -1.64 15.94
N ASP A 55 0.98 -0.73 16.88
CA ASP A 55 2.00 0.30 16.74
C ASP A 55 3.39 -0.18 17.11
N ILE A 56 3.49 -1.19 17.98
CA ILE A 56 4.74 -1.87 18.38
C ILE A 56 4.45 -3.37 18.55
N ILE A 57 5.45 -4.18 18.26
CA ILE A 57 5.43 -5.62 18.50
C ILE A 57 6.64 -5.97 19.37
N ILE A 58 6.42 -6.66 20.49
CA ILE A 58 7.46 -7.20 21.36
C ILE A 58 7.35 -8.73 21.32
N LEU A 59 8.41 -9.39 20.88
CA LEU A 59 8.46 -10.84 20.68
C LEU A 59 9.51 -11.47 21.60
N ASP A 60 9.15 -12.53 22.30
CA ASP A 60 10.15 -13.41 22.91
C ASP A 60 10.88 -14.19 21.81
N ALA A 61 12.19 -14.33 21.93
CA ALA A 61 13.01 -15.15 21.04
C ALA A 61 12.57 -16.62 21.05
N GLU A 62 12.05 -17.10 22.19
CA GLU A 62 11.63 -18.49 22.40
C GLU A 62 10.12 -18.55 22.62
N LEU A 63 9.37 -18.90 21.58
CA LEU A 63 7.93 -19.15 21.66
C LEU A 63 7.67 -20.67 21.60
N PRO A 64 6.59 -21.17 22.19
CA PRO A 64 6.36 -22.61 22.35
C PRO A 64 6.08 -23.34 21.02
N ASP A 65 5.64 -22.62 20.01
CA ASP A 65 5.21 -23.19 18.73
C ASP A 65 6.08 -22.78 17.53
N MET A 66 6.98 -21.80 17.70
CA MET A 66 7.92 -21.36 16.66
C MET A 66 9.05 -20.50 17.24
N ASP A 67 10.14 -20.37 16.51
CA ASP A 67 11.22 -19.45 16.81
C ASP A 67 10.76 -18.00 16.65
N GLY A 68 11.06 -17.14 17.64
CA GLY A 68 10.65 -15.74 17.62
C GLY A 68 11.32 -14.91 16.51
N LEU A 69 12.54 -15.30 16.07
CA LEU A 69 13.20 -14.64 14.94
C LEU A 69 12.54 -15.02 13.61
N ASP A 70 12.05 -16.26 13.48
CA ASP A 70 11.28 -16.68 12.30
C ASP A 70 9.92 -15.96 12.25
N LEU A 71 9.29 -15.77 13.40
CA LEU A 71 8.09 -14.93 13.50
C LEU A 71 8.40 -13.46 13.11
N CYS A 72 9.51 -12.92 13.56
CA CYS A 72 9.95 -11.56 13.19
C CYS A 72 10.11 -11.42 11.67
N ARG A 73 10.78 -12.37 11.00
CA ARG A 73 10.91 -12.41 9.54
C ARG A 73 9.56 -12.49 8.84
N THR A 74 8.67 -13.35 9.36
CA THR A 74 7.30 -13.51 8.82
C THR A 74 6.51 -12.21 8.91
N LEU A 75 6.54 -11.53 10.06
CA LEU A 75 5.86 -10.26 10.26
C LEU A 75 6.43 -9.13 9.38
N ARG A 76 7.76 -9.11 9.16
CA ARG A 76 8.39 -8.12 8.26
C ARG A 76 7.97 -8.28 6.80
N ASN A 77 7.72 -9.51 6.38
CA ASN A 77 7.29 -9.82 5.01
C ASN A 77 5.77 -9.82 4.86
N ASP A 78 5.02 -9.61 5.93
CA ASP A 78 3.56 -9.59 5.88
C ASP A 78 3.05 -8.24 5.33
N PRO A 79 2.29 -8.24 4.21
CA PRO A 79 1.82 -7.01 3.59
C PRO A 79 0.80 -6.22 4.44
N ILE A 80 0.20 -6.87 5.44
CA ILE A 80 -0.77 -6.23 6.35
C ILE A 80 -0.06 -5.41 7.43
N ILE A 81 1.17 -5.81 7.79
CA ILE A 81 1.96 -5.15 8.82
C ILE A 81 2.77 -4.02 8.20
N SER A 82 2.65 -2.81 8.74
CA SER A 82 3.44 -1.68 8.24
C SER A 82 4.94 -1.92 8.40
N GLN A 83 5.70 -1.61 7.35
CA GLN A 83 7.17 -1.69 7.40
C GLN A 83 7.78 -0.76 8.44
N SER A 84 7.06 0.29 8.86
CA SER A 84 7.45 1.21 9.92
C SER A 84 7.11 0.71 11.33
N THR A 85 6.35 -0.40 11.48
CA THR A 85 6.03 -0.95 12.81
C THR A 85 7.30 -1.50 13.48
N PRO A 86 7.74 -0.94 14.64
CA PRO A 86 8.87 -1.47 15.38
C PRO A 86 8.57 -2.88 15.87
N ILE A 87 9.50 -3.80 15.61
CA ILE A 87 9.51 -5.15 16.19
C ILE A 87 10.72 -5.22 17.12
N LEU A 88 10.48 -5.53 18.38
CA LEU A 88 11.52 -5.70 19.39
C LEU A 88 11.57 -7.16 19.79
N VAL A 89 12.76 -7.71 19.89
CA VAL A 89 12.95 -9.10 20.36
C VAL A 89 13.44 -9.07 21.79
N THR A 90 12.84 -9.90 22.64
CA THR A 90 13.25 -10.10 24.04
C THR A 90 13.83 -11.50 24.23
N SER A 91 14.68 -11.65 25.22
CA SER A 91 15.18 -12.96 25.69
C SER A 91 15.19 -12.99 27.21
N SER A 92 14.83 -14.12 27.79
CA SER A 92 14.84 -14.34 29.24
C SER A 92 16.23 -14.61 29.83
N GLY A 93 17.24 -14.77 28.97
CA GLY A 93 18.65 -15.06 29.37
C GLY A 93 19.62 -13.90 29.13
N HIS A 94 20.90 -14.15 29.43
CA HIS A 94 21.98 -13.24 29.02
C HIS A 94 22.10 -13.27 27.50
N SER A 95 21.79 -12.17 26.88
CA SER A 95 21.87 -12.06 25.42
C SER A 95 23.32 -11.97 24.94
N SER A 96 23.73 -12.92 24.12
CA SER A 96 25.01 -12.86 23.44
C SER A 96 25.02 -11.79 22.34
N ARG A 97 26.20 -11.30 21.97
CA ARG A 97 26.32 -10.43 20.78
C ARG A 97 25.78 -11.09 19.52
N LYS A 98 25.89 -12.41 19.40
CA LYS A 98 25.42 -13.19 18.24
C LYS A 98 23.90 -13.10 18.14
N GLU A 99 23.17 -13.38 19.21
CA GLU A 99 21.69 -13.32 19.25
C GLU A 99 21.17 -11.93 18.90
N ARG A 100 21.77 -10.88 19.43
CA ARG A 100 21.40 -9.50 19.06
C ARG A 100 21.58 -9.22 17.57
N LEU A 101 22.70 -9.68 16.99
CA LEU A 101 22.93 -9.49 15.55
C LEU A 101 21.95 -10.31 14.70
N GLU A 102 21.59 -11.51 15.14
CA GLU A 102 20.60 -12.36 14.45
C GLU A 102 19.21 -11.73 14.49
N ALA A 103 18.78 -11.17 15.62
CA ALA A 103 17.54 -10.44 15.74
C ALA A 103 17.48 -9.22 14.80
N LEU A 104 18.53 -8.41 14.74
CA LEU A 104 18.61 -7.27 13.84
C LEU A 104 18.57 -7.71 12.35
N ARG A 105 19.26 -8.83 12.02
CA ARG A 105 19.19 -9.41 10.65
C ARG A 105 17.81 -9.98 10.32
N ALA A 106 17.07 -10.44 11.32
CA ALA A 106 15.67 -10.86 11.14
C ALA A 106 14.70 -9.69 10.92
N GLY A 107 15.19 -8.44 11.07
CA GLY A 107 14.38 -7.22 10.87
C GLY A 107 13.86 -6.61 12.19
N ALA A 108 14.32 -7.07 13.34
CA ALA A 108 14.03 -6.39 14.59
C ALA A 108 14.67 -4.99 14.62
N TRP A 109 14.00 -4.04 15.26
CA TRP A 109 14.54 -2.69 15.48
C TRP A 109 15.48 -2.65 16.68
N ASP A 110 15.21 -3.48 17.69
CA ASP A 110 16.05 -3.59 18.87
C ASP A 110 15.95 -4.99 19.48
N PHE A 111 16.91 -5.30 20.32
CA PHE A 111 16.94 -6.50 21.14
C PHE A 111 17.00 -6.09 22.61
N LEU A 112 16.01 -6.48 23.39
CA LEU A 112 15.89 -6.18 24.81
C LEU A 112 16.35 -7.39 25.64
N GLY A 113 17.33 -7.20 26.51
CA GLY A 113 17.78 -8.23 27.44
C GLY A 113 16.79 -8.46 28.59
N SER A 114 17.10 -9.46 29.45
CA SER A 114 16.22 -9.86 30.57
C SER A 114 16.00 -8.80 31.64
N ALA A 115 16.93 -7.85 31.81
CA ALA A 115 16.76 -6.72 32.72
C ALA A 115 16.02 -5.60 31.99
N LEU A 116 14.69 -5.67 31.97
CA LEU A 116 13.87 -4.58 31.49
C LEU A 116 13.90 -3.47 32.53
N ASP A 117 14.56 -2.39 32.19
CA ASP A 117 14.56 -1.16 32.98
C ASP A 117 13.20 -0.45 32.78
N ASP A 118 12.51 -0.19 33.90
CA ASP A 118 11.19 0.44 33.92
C ASP A 118 11.24 1.92 33.50
N GLU A 119 12.40 2.56 33.55
CA GLU A 119 12.59 3.92 33.03
C GLU A 119 13.07 3.91 31.56
N GLU A 120 13.99 3.00 31.18
CA GLU A 120 14.56 2.97 29.82
C GLU A 120 13.57 2.49 28.76
N LEU A 121 12.80 1.42 29.07
CA LEU A 121 11.89 0.80 28.11
C LEU A 121 10.83 1.78 27.57
N PRO A 122 10.08 2.52 28.41
CA PRO A 122 9.10 3.48 27.91
C PRO A 122 9.71 4.59 27.04
N LEU A 123 10.92 5.05 27.39
CA LEU A 123 11.62 6.07 26.61
C LEU A 123 11.99 5.57 25.21
N LYS A 124 12.48 4.32 25.11
CA LYS A 124 12.75 3.67 23.81
C LYS A 124 11.46 3.51 22.99
N LEU A 125 10.40 2.98 23.60
CA LEU A 125 9.14 2.77 22.90
C LEU A 125 8.53 4.09 22.42
N ASP A 126 8.62 5.15 23.21
CA ASP A 126 8.17 6.48 22.81
C ASP A 126 8.94 7.04 21.60
N ALA A 127 10.25 6.77 21.53
CA ALA A 127 11.06 7.14 20.38
C ALA A 127 10.65 6.35 19.13
N TYR A 128 10.47 5.03 19.28
CA TYR A 128 10.08 4.15 18.17
C TYR A 128 8.67 4.46 17.66
N VAL A 129 7.70 4.69 18.54
CA VAL A 129 6.33 5.10 18.16
C VAL A 129 6.36 6.42 17.41
N ARG A 130 7.14 7.39 17.86
CA ARG A 130 7.28 8.66 17.13
C ARG A 130 7.86 8.44 15.75
N ALA A 131 8.93 7.67 15.62
CA ALA A 131 9.53 7.36 14.33
C ALA A 131 8.55 6.65 13.39
N LYS A 132 7.75 5.70 13.91
CA LYS A 132 6.67 5.06 13.16
C LYS A 132 5.65 6.07 12.65
N PHE A 133 5.10 6.91 13.54
CA PHE A 133 4.07 7.87 13.15
C PHE A 133 4.59 8.93 12.18
N ASP A 134 5.84 9.35 12.32
CA ASP A 134 6.45 10.28 11.36
C ASP A 134 6.65 9.62 9.98
N ALA A 135 7.06 8.35 9.95
CA ALA A 135 7.16 7.58 8.72
C ALA A 135 5.78 7.34 8.07
N ASP A 136 4.77 6.99 8.87
CA ASP A 136 3.40 6.76 8.38
C ASP A 136 2.79 8.08 7.86
N ARG A 137 2.97 9.20 8.58
CA ARG A 137 2.56 10.53 8.13
C ARG A 137 3.24 10.92 6.82
N GLY A 138 4.56 10.71 6.72
CA GLY A 138 5.30 10.94 5.47
C GLY A 138 4.75 10.12 4.30
N ARG A 139 4.31 8.88 4.54
CA ARG A 139 3.63 8.05 3.53
C ARG A 139 2.24 8.57 3.19
N GLU A 140 1.45 8.96 4.18
CA GLU A 140 0.12 9.55 3.97
C GLU A 140 0.17 10.90 3.25
N GLU A 141 1.19 11.71 3.52
CA GLU A 141 1.44 12.99 2.86
C GLU A 141 2.09 12.82 1.48
N SER A 142 2.69 11.66 1.19
CA SER A 142 3.24 11.36 -0.12
C SER A 142 2.16 11.45 -1.20
N LEU A 143 2.52 12.03 -2.31
CA LEU A 143 1.68 12.07 -3.52
C LEU A 143 2.00 10.94 -4.49
N LEU A 144 3.02 10.15 -4.19
CA LEU A 144 3.51 9.07 -5.05
C LEU A 144 3.26 7.70 -4.43
N ASP A 145 2.97 6.72 -5.28
CA ASP A 145 2.96 5.30 -4.96
C ASP A 145 4.41 4.78 -4.88
N GLN A 146 4.78 4.21 -3.74
CA GLN A 146 6.17 3.82 -3.46
C GLN A 146 6.68 2.69 -4.35
N LEU A 147 5.79 1.80 -4.80
CA LEU A 147 6.17 0.68 -5.64
C LEU A 147 6.45 1.12 -7.09
N THR A 148 5.62 2.00 -7.60
CA THR A 148 5.64 2.35 -9.03
C THR A 148 6.25 3.73 -9.33
N GLY A 149 6.37 4.61 -8.32
CA GLY A 149 6.82 6.00 -8.50
C GLY A 149 5.83 6.90 -9.24
N LEU A 150 4.64 6.39 -9.61
CA LEU A 150 3.54 7.16 -10.16
C LEU A 150 2.78 7.87 -9.04
N TYR A 151 1.87 8.79 -9.37
CA TYR A 151 0.99 9.35 -8.36
C TYR A 151 0.18 8.23 -7.67
N ASN A 152 0.02 8.32 -6.35
CA ASN A 152 -1.01 7.57 -5.64
C ASN A 152 -2.38 8.23 -5.89
N VAL A 153 -3.46 7.65 -5.34
CA VAL A 153 -4.82 8.17 -5.53
C VAL A 153 -4.94 9.64 -5.13
N ARG A 154 -4.30 10.04 -4.03
CA ARG A 154 -4.32 11.42 -3.52
C ARG A 154 -3.55 12.38 -4.44
N GLY A 155 -2.36 11.99 -4.87
CA GLY A 155 -1.53 12.75 -5.79
C GLY A 155 -2.20 12.92 -7.15
N LEU A 156 -2.78 11.84 -7.66
CA LEU A 156 -3.54 11.86 -8.91
C LEU A 156 -4.75 12.79 -8.83
N ALA A 157 -5.54 12.70 -7.76
CA ALA A 157 -6.71 13.57 -7.56
C ALA A 157 -6.34 15.06 -7.45
N ARG A 158 -5.22 15.39 -6.82
CA ARG A 158 -4.70 16.76 -6.78
C ARG A 158 -4.31 17.24 -8.18
N ARG A 159 -3.49 16.46 -8.88
CA ARG A 159 -2.99 16.81 -10.21
C ARG A 159 -4.12 16.88 -11.25
N ALA A 160 -5.12 15.99 -11.14
CA ALA A 160 -6.31 15.98 -11.98
C ALA A 160 -7.12 17.28 -11.89
N ARG A 161 -7.28 17.83 -10.67
CA ARG A 161 -7.97 19.12 -10.47
C ARG A 161 -7.20 20.28 -11.10
N GLU A 162 -5.87 20.27 -11.01
CA GLU A 162 -5.03 21.27 -11.66
C GLU A 162 -5.18 21.23 -13.18
N LEU A 163 -5.12 20.03 -13.78
CA LEU A 163 -5.31 19.82 -15.21
C LEU A 163 -6.73 20.16 -15.66
N GLY A 164 -7.76 19.77 -14.91
CA GLY A 164 -9.14 20.11 -15.18
C GLY A 164 -9.39 21.63 -15.16
N SER A 165 -8.80 22.33 -14.17
CA SER A 165 -8.87 23.79 -14.12
C SER A 165 -8.22 24.46 -15.32
N HIS A 166 -7.14 23.89 -15.84
CA HIS A 166 -6.48 24.37 -17.06
C HIS A 166 -7.35 24.10 -18.29
N ALA A 167 -7.82 22.86 -18.46
CA ALA A 167 -8.68 22.45 -19.58
C ALA A 167 -9.98 23.26 -19.63
N PHE A 168 -10.56 23.59 -18.46
CA PHE A 168 -11.73 24.45 -18.37
C PHE A 168 -11.48 25.85 -18.95
N ARG A 169 -10.34 26.50 -18.59
CA ARG A 169 -10.01 27.83 -19.08
C ARG A 169 -9.63 27.86 -20.56
N SER A 170 -9.00 26.79 -21.07
CA SER A 170 -8.57 26.69 -22.47
C SER A 170 -9.62 26.09 -23.39
N HIS A 171 -10.82 25.72 -22.89
CA HIS A 171 -11.86 25.03 -23.65
C HIS A 171 -11.35 23.74 -24.31
N ALA A 172 -10.37 23.09 -23.67
CA ALA A 172 -9.69 21.93 -24.21
C ALA A 172 -10.47 20.64 -23.96
N PRO A 173 -10.29 19.62 -24.79
CA PRO A 173 -10.77 18.26 -24.49
C PRO A 173 -10.04 17.69 -23.28
N PHE A 174 -10.74 16.80 -22.56
CA PHE A 174 -10.23 16.21 -21.33
C PHE A 174 -10.64 14.75 -21.23
N ALA A 175 -9.70 13.87 -20.89
CA ALA A 175 -9.95 12.44 -20.83
C ALA A 175 -9.30 11.78 -19.60
N CYS A 176 -9.92 10.68 -19.17
CA CYS A 176 -9.37 9.75 -18.20
C CYS A 176 -9.38 8.34 -18.80
N VAL A 177 -8.25 7.64 -18.74
CA VAL A 177 -8.10 6.25 -19.15
C VAL A 177 -7.64 5.43 -17.97
N VAL A 178 -8.34 4.35 -17.64
CA VAL A 178 -7.99 3.41 -16.59
C VAL A 178 -7.59 2.08 -17.21
N PHE A 179 -6.47 1.52 -16.73
CA PHE A 179 -5.91 0.24 -17.16
C PHE A 179 -5.92 -0.74 -15.98
N SER A 180 -6.09 -2.01 -16.27
CA SER A 180 -5.87 -3.08 -15.31
C SER A 180 -5.20 -4.28 -15.98
N THR A 181 -4.30 -4.94 -15.27
CA THR A 181 -3.77 -6.24 -15.65
C THR A 181 -4.75 -7.34 -15.28
N VAL A 182 -4.88 -8.35 -16.15
CA VAL A 182 -5.74 -9.52 -15.93
C VAL A 182 -4.86 -10.75 -15.80
N ALA A 183 -5.00 -11.48 -14.69
CA ALA A 183 -4.31 -12.76 -14.52
C ALA A 183 -4.76 -13.77 -15.58
N THR A 184 -3.81 -14.47 -16.20
CA THR A 184 -4.11 -15.62 -17.04
C THR A 184 -4.40 -16.82 -16.14
N ALA A 185 -5.59 -17.41 -16.30
CA ALA A 185 -5.99 -18.60 -15.53
C ALA A 185 -5.08 -19.79 -15.86
N ASN A 186 -4.68 -20.58 -14.86
CA ASN A 186 -3.99 -21.88 -14.87
C ASN A 186 -2.55 -21.91 -14.31
N GLN A 187 -2.32 -21.29 -13.13
CA GLN A 187 -0.99 -21.39 -12.51
C GLN A 187 -1.12 -21.61 -11.00
N ASP A 188 -0.08 -22.21 -10.43
CA ASP A 188 0.13 -22.31 -9.00
C ASP A 188 0.06 -20.89 -8.36
N GLU A 189 -0.59 -20.75 -7.20
CA GLU A 189 -0.86 -19.45 -6.55
C GLU A 189 0.40 -18.59 -6.40
N ARG A 190 1.55 -19.19 -6.07
CA ARG A 190 2.82 -18.46 -5.92
C ARG A 190 3.39 -17.94 -7.24
N GLU A 191 3.23 -18.71 -8.31
CA GLU A 191 3.63 -18.27 -9.66
C GLU A 191 2.71 -17.15 -10.15
N ALA A 192 1.40 -17.24 -9.85
CA ALA A 192 0.42 -16.22 -10.20
C ALA A 192 0.70 -14.88 -9.49
N GLU A 193 1.06 -14.90 -8.20
CA GLU A 193 1.44 -13.68 -7.46
C GLU A 193 2.71 -13.04 -8.03
N THR A 194 3.74 -13.84 -8.33
CA THR A 194 4.99 -13.35 -8.88
C THR A 194 4.79 -12.73 -10.27
N GLN A 195 4.00 -13.38 -11.12
CA GLN A 195 3.68 -12.90 -12.46
C GLN A 195 2.79 -11.63 -12.40
N MET A 196 1.84 -11.57 -11.46
CA MET A 196 1.02 -10.37 -11.28
C MET A 196 1.88 -9.18 -10.85
N SER A 197 2.81 -9.38 -9.91
CA SER A 197 3.75 -8.34 -9.48
C SER A 197 4.58 -7.82 -10.65
N ALA A 198 5.13 -8.72 -11.45
CA ALA A 198 5.89 -8.35 -12.65
C ALA A 198 5.03 -7.63 -13.70
N ALA A 199 3.78 -8.05 -13.88
CA ALA A 199 2.84 -7.40 -14.79
C ALA A 199 2.50 -5.96 -14.35
N ILE A 200 2.31 -5.74 -13.05
CA ILE A 200 2.09 -4.43 -12.44
C ILE A 200 3.28 -3.49 -12.71
N GLU A 201 4.51 -3.96 -12.46
CA GLU A 201 5.72 -3.17 -12.69
C GLU A 201 5.91 -2.80 -14.16
N ARG A 202 5.65 -3.75 -15.07
CA ARG A 202 5.74 -3.50 -16.52
C ARG A 202 4.68 -2.52 -17.00
N LEU A 203 3.43 -2.63 -16.53
CA LEU A 203 2.38 -1.68 -16.87
C LEU A 203 2.73 -0.29 -16.34
N ALA A 204 3.21 -0.16 -15.11
CA ALA A 204 3.65 1.10 -14.54
C ALA A 204 4.80 1.72 -15.35
N LYS A 205 5.76 0.89 -15.78
CA LYS A 205 6.87 1.31 -16.63
C LYS A 205 6.39 1.82 -17.99
N ALA A 206 5.53 1.05 -18.67
CA ALA A 206 4.96 1.43 -19.96
C ALA A 206 4.17 2.75 -19.88
N ILE A 207 3.37 2.94 -18.82
CA ILE A 207 2.64 4.19 -18.56
C ILE A 207 3.62 5.36 -18.39
N ARG A 208 4.67 5.20 -17.63
CA ARG A 208 5.68 6.24 -17.36
C ARG A 208 6.46 6.62 -18.60
N GLU A 209 6.86 5.64 -19.43
CA GLU A 209 7.66 5.85 -20.62
C GLU A 209 6.85 6.37 -21.81
N ARG A 210 5.56 6.02 -21.89
CA ARG A 210 4.67 6.35 -23.00
C ARG A 210 3.65 7.44 -22.66
N GLY A 211 3.43 7.75 -21.37
CA GLY A 211 2.65 8.91 -20.94
C GLY A 211 3.36 10.22 -21.34
N ARG A 212 2.58 11.26 -21.60
CA ARG A 212 3.14 12.61 -21.83
C ARG A 212 3.50 13.22 -20.48
N VAL A 213 4.52 14.09 -20.47
CA VAL A 213 4.90 14.84 -19.25
C VAL A 213 3.75 15.71 -18.73
N ALA A 214 2.88 16.16 -19.63
CA ALA A 214 1.69 16.96 -19.28
C ALA A 214 0.57 16.15 -18.63
N ASP A 215 0.54 14.82 -18.83
CA ASP A 215 -0.49 13.95 -18.30
C ASP A 215 -0.25 13.67 -16.81
N ALA A 216 -1.32 13.40 -16.06
CA ALA A 216 -1.22 12.89 -14.71
C ALA A 216 -1.39 11.37 -14.73
N THR A 217 -0.36 10.64 -14.29
CA THR A 217 -0.35 9.18 -14.27
C THR A 217 -0.28 8.67 -12.85
N GLY A 218 -1.18 7.75 -12.47
CA GLY A 218 -1.24 7.28 -11.08
C GLY A 218 -1.71 5.84 -10.96
N ARG A 219 -1.37 5.23 -9.81
CA ARG A 219 -1.89 3.94 -9.38
C ARG A 219 -3.14 4.16 -8.52
N VAL A 220 -4.27 3.59 -8.93
CA VAL A 220 -5.59 3.82 -8.32
C VAL A 220 -6.16 2.58 -7.63
N GLY A 221 -5.51 1.43 -7.82
CA GLY A 221 -5.87 0.16 -7.19
C GLY A 221 -4.70 -0.82 -7.14
N PRO A 222 -4.89 -2.02 -6.60
CA PRO A 222 -3.85 -3.04 -6.52
C PRO A 222 -3.22 -3.36 -7.89
N THR A 223 -4.04 -3.47 -8.93
CA THR A 223 -3.65 -3.77 -10.32
C THR A 223 -4.08 -2.69 -11.30
N GLU A 224 -4.54 -1.53 -10.82
CA GLU A 224 -5.22 -0.51 -11.61
C GLU A 224 -4.41 0.78 -11.67
N PHE A 225 -4.32 1.34 -12.88
CA PHE A 225 -3.62 2.58 -13.16
C PHE A 225 -4.51 3.52 -13.96
N ALA A 226 -4.36 4.82 -13.72
CA ALA A 226 -5.11 5.83 -14.44
C ALA A 226 -4.17 6.87 -15.07
N ILE A 227 -4.57 7.35 -16.25
CA ILE A 227 -3.98 8.50 -16.91
C ILE A 227 -5.07 9.53 -17.10
N ILE A 228 -4.82 10.75 -16.62
CA ILE A 228 -5.67 11.91 -16.84
C ILE A 228 -4.94 12.85 -17.77
N ALA A 229 -5.55 13.15 -18.89
CA ALA A 229 -4.93 13.87 -20.00
C ALA A 229 -5.79 15.07 -20.45
N GLN A 230 -5.16 16.24 -20.51
CA GLN A 230 -5.70 17.40 -21.21
C GLN A 230 -5.40 17.33 -22.71
N ASP A 231 -6.05 18.13 -23.50
CA ASP A 231 -5.92 18.15 -24.95
C ASP A 231 -6.13 16.76 -25.60
N THR A 232 -7.02 15.97 -25.00
CA THR A 232 -7.26 14.58 -25.37
C THR A 232 -8.76 14.31 -25.42
N ASP A 233 -9.26 14.06 -26.60
CA ASP A 233 -10.65 13.64 -26.87
C ASP A 233 -10.81 12.09 -26.79
N ALA A 234 -11.96 11.58 -27.19
CA ALA A 234 -12.25 10.16 -27.16
C ALA A 234 -11.29 9.34 -28.04
N ASP A 235 -11.02 9.84 -29.27
CA ASP A 235 -10.09 9.16 -30.18
C ASP A 235 -8.65 9.23 -29.67
N GLY A 236 -8.26 10.36 -29.08
CA GLY A 236 -6.99 10.52 -28.41
C GLY A 236 -6.81 9.57 -27.24
N ALA A 237 -7.86 9.32 -26.44
CA ALA A 237 -7.85 8.37 -25.35
C ALA A 237 -7.65 6.93 -25.85
N VAL A 238 -8.31 6.53 -26.94
CA VAL A 238 -8.12 5.22 -27.58
C VAL A 238 -6.68 5.07 -28.09
N ARG A 239 -6.17 6.05 -28.85
CA ARG A 239 -4.78 6.02 -29.35
C ARG A 239 -3.75 5.95 -28.22
N MET A 240 -3.99 6.65 -27.10
CA MET A 240 -3.16 6.56 -25.91
C MET A 240 -3.16 5.14 -25.34
N ALA A 241 -4.34 4.54 -25.17
CA ALA A 241 -4.49 3.19 -24.65
C ALA A 241 -3.81 2.15 -25.55
N GLU A 242 -3.96 2.26 -26.85
CA GLU A 242 -3.32 1.40 -27.85
C GLU A 242 -1.79 1.48 -27.77
N ARG A 243 -1.24 2.69 -27.68
CA ARG A 243 0.20 2.92 -27.59
C ARG A 243 0.81 2.21 -26.37
N ILE A 244 0.16 2.31 -25.20
CA ILE A 244 0.63 1.68 -23.97
C ILE A 244 0.48 0.16 -24.05
N THR A 245 -0.66 -0.33 -24.53
CA THR A 245 -0.93 -1.76 -24.62
C THR A 245 -0.03 -2.46 -25.65
N ASN A 246 0.28 -1.81 -26.76
CA ASN A 246 1.18 -2.34 -27.78
C ASN A 246 2.62 -2.46 -27.25
N GLU A 247 3.08 -1.48 -26.46
CA GLU A 247 4.38 -1.57 -25.79
C GLU A 247 4.48 -2.79 -24.87
N LEU A 248 3.42 -3.05 -24.11
CA LEU A 248 3.36 -4.21 -23.23
C LEU A 248 3.34 -5.52 -24.01
N ARG A 249 2.59 -5.60 -25.10
CA ARG A 249 2.52 -6.81 -25.95
C ARG A 249 3.86 -7.15 -26.61
N VAL A 250 4.66 -6.13 -26.93
CA VAL A 250 6.01 -6.33 -27.48
C VAL A 250 6.96 -6.82 -26.41
N SER A 251 6.88 -6.26 -25.20
CA SER A 251 7.77 -6.61 -24.09
C SER A 251 7.38 -7.91 -23.38
N ASP A 252 6.10 -8.25 -23.34
CA ASP A 252 5.56 -9.49 -22.76
C ASP A 252 4.22 -9.88 -23.39
N PRO A 253 4.23 -10.80 -24.37
CA PRO A 253 3.02 -11.27 -25.05
C PRO A 253 2.01 -11.97 -24.13
N GLY A 254 2.43 -12.43 -22.94
CA GLY A 254 1.59 -13.13 -21.97
C GLY A 254 0.75 -12.17 -21.10
N ILE A 255 1.07 -10.87 -21.07
CA ILE A 255 0.29 -9.90 -20.28
C ILE A 255 -1.01 -9.55 -21.01
N ARG A 256 -2.13 -9.75 -20.31
CA ARG A 256 -3.43 -9.24 -20.74
C ARG A 256 -3.75 -7.96 -19.98
N VAL A 257 -4.07 -6.90 -20.73
CA VAL A 257 -4.48 -5.61 -20.18
C VAL A 257 -5.88 -5.28 -20.70
N VAL A 258 -6.72 -4.79 -19.83
CA VAL A 258 -8.01 -4.19 -20.17
C VAL A 258 -7.98 -2.71 -19.83
N ALA A 259 -8.76 -1.92 -20.56
CA ALA A 259 -8.88 -0.50 -20.33
C ALA A 259 -10.34 -0.02 -20.38
N GLY A 260 -10.59 1.08 -19.69
CA GLY A 260 -11.83 1.83 -19.83
C GLY A 260 -11.52 3.32 -19.82
N PHE A 261 -12.36 4.11 -20.48
CA PHE A 261 -12.14 5.54 -20.54
C PHE A 261 -13.45 6.35 -20.53
N ASP A 262 -13.31 7.58 -20.08
CA ASP A 262 -14.28 8.64 -20.27
C ASP A 262 -13.58 9.88 -20.85
N ALA A 263 -14.26 10.60 -21.74
CA ALA A 263 -13.68 11.77 -22.40
C ALA A 263 -14.76 12.77 -22.80
N VAL A 264 -14.45 14.04 -22.62
CA VAL A 264 -15.26 15.18 -23.06
C VAL A 264 -14.51 15.99 -24.10
N PRO A 265 -15.18 16.40 -25.22
CA PRO A 265 -14.52 17.13 -26.30
C PRO A 265 -14.22 18.59 -25.93
N ASN A 266 -14.99 19.18 -25.01
CA ASN A 266 -14.77 20.52 -24.48
C ASN A 266 -15.11 20.52 -22.99
N TYR A 267 -14.11 20.63 -22.16
CA TYR A 267 -14.27 20.56 -20.70
C TYR A 267 -14.97 21.79 -20.09
N HIS A 268 -14.99 22.91 -20.81
CA HIS A 268 -15.73 24.10 -20.39
C HIS A 268 -17.26 23.93 -20.57
N GLU A 269 -17.68 23.31 -21.69
CA GLU A 269 -19.11 23.08 -21.99
C GLU A 269 -19.70 21.90 -21.20
N ALA A 270 -18.89 20.89 -20.93
CA ALA A 270 -19.30 19.70 -20.18
C ALA A 270 -18.33 19.43 -19.02
N PRO A 271 -18.28 20.31 -18.00
CA PRO A 271 -17.41 20.12 -16.87
C PRO A 271 -17.87 18.92 -16.04
N ILE A 272 -16.91 18.08 -15.68
CA ILE A 272 -17.12 16.92 -14.82
C ILE A 272 -16.04 16.90 -13.75
N ASP A 273 -16.39 16.58 -12.50
CA ASP A 273 -15.37 16.40 -11.48
C ASP A 273 -14.38 15.31 -11.90
N PRO A 274 -13.06 15.55 -11.84
CA PRO A 274 -12.06 14.55 -12.24
C PRO A 274 -12.18 13.23 -11.50
N SER A 275 -12.67 13.23 -10.26
CA SER A 275 -12.89 11.99 -9.50
C SER A 275 -14.10 11.21 -10.04
N GLU A 276 -15.13 11.90 -10.49
CA GLU A 276 -16.28 11.28 -11.17
C GLU A 276 -15.87 10.72 -12.54
N MET A 277 -15.06 11.45 -13.33
CA MET A 277 -14.53 10.95 -14.59
C MET A 277 -13.67 9.71 -14.38
N LEU A 278 -12.83 9.68 -13.35
CA LEU A 278 -12.06 8.50 -12.96
C LEU A 278 -12.98 7.32 -12.60
N ALA A 279 -14.04 7.56 -11.82
CA ALA A 279 -15.00 6.51 -11.46
C ALA A 279 -15.74 5.95 -12.69
N ARG A 280 -16.08 6.78 -13.66
CA ARG A 280 -16.71 6.38 -14.93
C ARG A 280 -15.76 5.54 -15.77
N ALA A 281 -14.51 5.98 -15.93
CA ALA A 281 -13.48 5.23 -16.65
C ALA A 281 -13.20 3.87 -15.98
N SER A 282 -13.15 3.83 -14.64
CA SER A 282 -13.00 2.57 -13.88
C SER A 282 -14.18 1.62 -14.12
N ARG A 283 -15.42 2.12 -14.10
CA ARG A 283 -16.61 1.30 -14.40
C ARG A 283 -16.54 0.71 -15.82
N ALA A 284 -16.16 1.49 -16.82
CA ALA A 284 -15.96 1.02 -18.18
C ALA A 284 -14.86 -0.06 -18.28
N MET A 285 -13.75 0.11 -17.56
CA MET A 285 -12.69 -0.89 -17.49
C MET A 285 -13.18 -2.20 -16.85
N HIS A 286 -13.92 -2.14 -15.73
CA HIS A 286 -14.48 -3.33 -15.10
C HIS A 286 -15.49 -4.05 -16.02
N GLN A 287 -16.29 -3.31 -16.78
CA GLN A 287 -17.19 -3.89 -17.79
C GLN A 287 -16.41 -4.57 -18.92
N SER A 288 -15.31 -3.97 -19.39
CA SER A 288 -14.43 -4.59 -20.38
C SER A 288 -13.81 -5.89 -19.85
N ARG A 289 -13.40 -5.90 -18.58
CA ARG A 289 -12.86 -7.08 -17.89
C ARG A 289 -13.90 -8.21 -17.77
N ALA A 290 -15.15 -7.87 -17.43
CA ALA A 290 -16.24 -8.84 -17.25
C ALA A 290 -16.76 -9.42 -18.57
N ALA A 291 -16.74 -8.64 -19.65
CA ALA A 291 -17.30 -9.04 -20.94
C ALA A 291 -16.57 -10.22 -21.61
N GLY A 292 -15.26 -10.38 -21.37
CA GLY A 292 -14.48 -11.54 -21.86
C GLY A 292 -14.43 -11.76 -23.37
N ASN A 293 -15.11 -10.90 -24.16
CA ASN A 293 -15.38 -11.05 -25.59
C ASN A 293 -14.29 -10.49 -26.51
N GLY A 294 -13.08 -10.30 -26.00
CA GLY A 294 -11.96 -9.75 -26.77
C GLY A 294 -11.93 -8.21 -26.85
N GLN A 295 -12.96 -7.53 -26.41
CA GLN A 295 -13.00 -6.08 -26.32
C GLN A 295 -12.17 -5.62 -25.11
N TRP A 296 -10.92 -5.26 -25.36
CA TRP A 296 -9.95 -4.91 -24.31
C TRP A 296 -10.06 -3.45 -23.83
N ILE A 297 -10.76 -2.57 -24.59
CA ILE A 297 -11.02 -1.17 -24.24
C ILE A 297 -12.50 -0.84 -24.41
N ARG A 298 -13.05 -0.08 -23.47
CA ARG A 298 -14.44 0.37 -23.49
C ARG A 298 -14.56 1.83 -23.08
N ARG A 299 -15.43 2.58 -23.77
CA ARG A 299 -15.87 3.91 -23.35
C ARG A 299 -16.95 3.78 -22.28
N PHE A 300 -16.96 4.70 -21.31
CA PHE A 300 -18.10 4.84 -20.40
C PHE A 300 -19.35 5.30 -21.16
N GLU A 301 -20.43 4.56 -20.98
CA GLU A 301 -21.75 4.93 -21.47
C GLU A 301 -22.65 5.11 -20.23
N ALA A 302 -23.25 6.30 -20.11
CA ALA A 302 -24.25 6.51 -19.07
C ALA A 302 -25.42 5.57 -19.36
N SER A 303 -25.74 4.66 -18.43
CA SER A 303 -26.95 3.84 -18.54
C SER A 303 -28.14 4.78 -18.69
N GLN A 304 -28.87 4.71 -19.81
CA GLN A 304 -30.16 5.34 -19.91
C GLN A 304 -31.07 4.63 -18.91
N VAL A 305 -31.26 5.27 -17.75
CA VAL A 305 -32.30 4.85 -16.82
C VAL A 305 -33.61 5.25 -17.49
N ASN A 306 -34.31 4.26 -18.06
CA ASN A 306 -35.70 4.39 -18.48
C ASN A 306 -36.60 4.49 -17.25
#